data_3752275d1795e0bd405dafb37f3f4adb
#
_entry.id   3752275d1795e0bd405dafb37f3f4adb
#
_cell.length_a   1.000
_cell.length_b   1.000
_cell.length_c   1.000
_cell.angle_alpha   90.00
_cell.angle_beta   90.00
_cell.angle_gamma   90.00
#
_symmetry.space_group_name_H-M   'P 1'
#
loop_
_entity.id
_entity.type
_entity.pdbx_description
1 polymer ?
#
loop_
_entity_poly.entity_id
_entity_poly.type
_entity_poly.pdbx_seq_one_letter_code
_entity_poly.pdbx_strand_id
1 'polypeptide(L)'
;MKFKRSSFIKKVGVLLCFVAFALSANAQTRKVTGQIVDESGQPIIGATIRLQDATTGTITDIDGHFSLNVPDGKKVVISYIGYLKQVILPKGDTLKVILQEDNQKLDEVVVVGYGSMKQKNITGSVSTISAEELEDLPVSNLSEALQGMVNGLNVQLGSSRPGTNANEVYIRQNRTFTGISKDGGNSTPLIIIDDVIQLGTNGQPSMEQFNMLDPSEVESITVLRDASAAIYGSRAANGAILVKTKRGKKGVPVISYSGKFAVNDAVSHSKVLKGSAYGRFYNALAIGSNKASGYDDLDVLYSDMELAEMDNLNYDWLDKAGWKSAFQQTHTLNVTGGSERATYYAGATYFDQGANLGD
;
A
#
# COMPACT_ATOMS: atom_id res chain seq x y z
N MET A 1 28.73 -70.13 -35.44
CA MET A 1 29.12 -68.78 -35.03
C MET A 1 28.90 -68.61 -33.53
N LYS A 2 29.97 -68.83 -32.72
CA LYS A 2 29.87 -68.62 -31.26
C LYS A 2 30.32 -67.16 -30.95
N PHE A 3 29.37 -66.30 -30.66
CA PHE A 3 29.65 -64.91 -30.31
C PHE A 3 30.40 -64.84 -28.96
N LYS A 4 31.52 -64.12 -28.95
CA LYS A 4 32.30 -63.75 -27.72
C LYS A 4 31.54 -62.87 -26.74
N ARG A 5 30.55 -63.44 -26.10
CA ARG A 5 29.70 -62.75 -25.11
C ARG A 5 30.42 -62.42 -23.77
N SER A 6 31.49 -63.16 -23.48
CA SER A 6 32.20 -63.01 -22.19
C SER A 6 33.06 -61.75 -22.04
N SER A 7 33.64 -61.25 -23.15
CA SER A 7 34.53 -60.08 -23.11
C SER A 7 33.74 -58.75 -22.99
N PHE A 8 32.54 -58.72 -23.57
CA PHE A 8 31.68 -57.50 -23.50
C PHE A 8 31.12 -57.27 -22.08
N ILE A 9 30.67 -58.34 -21.42
CA ILE A 9 30.12 -58.27 -20.02
C ILE A 9 31.23 -57.84 -19.05
N LYS A 10 32.46 -58.29 -19.21
CA LYS A 10 33.61 -57.88 -18.39
C LYS A 10 33.93 -56.40 -18.60
N LYS A 11 33.89 -55.87 -19.81
CA LYS A 11 34.14 -54.46 -20.13
C LYS A 11 33.02 -53.55 -19.58
N VAL A 12 31.74 -53.98 -19.68
CA VAL A 12 30.59 -53.27 -19.13
C VAL A 12 30.64 -53.27 -17.61
N GLY A 13 31.03 -54.38 -16.98
CA GLY A 13 31.21 -54.46 -15.52
C GLY A 13 32.29 -53.51 -14.98
N VAL A 14 33.43 -53.44 -15.68
CA VAL A 14 34.53 -52.51 -15.33
C VAL A 14 34.11 -51.06 -15.52
N LEU A 15 33.34 -50.74 -16.57
CA LEU A 15 32.82 -49.39 -16.80
C LEU A 15 31.81 -48.99 -15.72
N LEU A 16 30.92 -49.91 -15.29
CA LEU A 16 29.95 -49.69 -14.23
C LEU A 16 30.63 -49.49 -12.86
N CYS A 17 31.69 -50.25 -12.56
CA CYS A 17 32.50 -50.03 -11.36
C CYS A 17 33.24 -48.69 -11.38
N PHE A 18 33.73 -48.23 -12.54
CA PHE A 18 34.38 -46.93 -12.68
C PHE A 18 33.40 -45.79 -12.50
N VAL A 19 32.18 -45.93 -13.03
CA VAL A 19 31.07 -44.97 -12.83
C VAL A 19 30.60 -44.95 -11.35
N ALA A 20 30.49 -46.10 -10.72
CA ALA A 20 30.15 -46.19 -9.30
C ALA A 20 31.26 -45.60 -8.41
N PHE A 21 32.52 -45.74 -8.74
CA PHE A 21 33.64 -45.13 -8.04
C PHE A 21 33.73 -43.61 -8.24
N ALA A 22 33.39 -43.12 -9.43
CA ALA A 22 33.29 -41.68 -9.73
C ALA A 22 32.13 -41.00 -8.99
N LEU A 23 31.03 -41.71 -8.71
CA LEU A 23 29.89 -41.23 -7.93
C LEU A 23 30.15 -41.20 -6.39
N SER A 24 31.23 -41.85 -5.93
CA SER A 24 31.67 -41.87 -4.53
C SER A 24 32.59 -40.72 -4.17
N ALA A 25 32.71 -39.69 -4.99
CA ALA A 25 33.41 -38.47 -4.65
C ALA A 25 32.61 -37.75 -3.51
N ASN A 26 32.81 -38.25 -2.28
CA ASN A 26 32.34 -37.59 -1.08
C ASN A 26 32.95 -36.18 -1.07
N ALA A 27 32.12 -35.17 -1.26
CA ALA A 27 32.54 -33.81 -1.03
C ALA A 27 33.02 -33.75 0.44
N GLN A 28 34.30 -33.56 0.66
CA GLN A 28 34.85 -33.39 2.00
C GLN A 28 34.14 -32.18 2.62
N THR A 29 33.30 -32.44 3.63
CA THR A 29 32.66 -31.39 4.40
C THR A 29 33.54 -31.07 5.61
N ARG A 30 33.88 -29.82 5.77
CA ARG A 30 34.64 -29.31 6.90
C ARG A 30 33.70 -28.63 7.89
N LYS A 31 33.89 -28.90 9.18
CA LYS A 31 33.15 -28.23 10.24
C LYS A 31 33.78 -26.84 10.47
N VAL A 32 33.08 -25.80 10.09
CA VAL A 32 33.48 -24.40 10.33
C VAL A 32 32.75 -23.92 11.57
N THR A 33 33.51 -23.43 12.53
CA THR A 33 33.01 -22.78 13.75
C THR A 33 33.40 -21.30 13.73
N GLY A 34 32.68 -20.47 14.40
CA GLY A 34 33.03 -19.05 14.42
C GLY A 34 32.18 -18.23 15.36
N GLN A 35 32.53 -16.96 15.45
CA GLN A 35 31.79 -15.97 16.22
C GLN A 35 31.47 -14.77 15.35
N ILE A 36 30.22 -14.29 15.46
CA ILE A 36 29.74 -13.11 14.77
C ILE A 36 29.54 -12.01 15.82
N VAL A 37 30.19 -10.88 15.58
CA VAL A 37 30.11 -9.69 16.44
C VAL A 37 29.81 -8.45 15.62
N ASP A 38 29.30 -7.41 16.23
CA ASP A 38 29.17 -6.09 15.65
C ASP A 38 30.48 -5.29 15.64
N GLU A 39 30.47 -4.05 15.15
CA GLU A 39 31.63 -3.15 15.15
C GLU A 39 32.10 -2.75 16.56
N SER A 40 31.23 -2.83 17.56
CA SER A 40 31.53 -2.58 18.96
C SER A 40 32.11 -3.80 19.68
N GLY A 41 32.14 -4.96 19.02
CA GLY A 41 32.62 -6.23 19.55
C GLY A 41 31.55 -7.00 20.34
N GLN A 42 30.28 -6.58 20.32
CA GLN A 42 29.20 -7.31 20.97
C GLN A 42 28.73 -8.50 20.11
N PRO A 43 28.43 -9.66 20.74
CA PRO A 43 27.96 -10.83 20.00
C PRO A 43 26.59 -10.60 19.42
N ILE A 44 26.39 -11.01 18.16
CA ILE A 44 25.10 -10.94 17.47
C ILE A 44 24.38 -12.27 17.62
N ILE A 45 23.27 -12.27 18.35
CA ILE A 45 22.43 -13.42 18.63
C ILE A 45 21.42 -13.63 17.50
N GLY A 46 21.25 -14.87 17.01
CA GLY A 46 20.24 -15.19 16.01
C GLY A 46 20.60 -14.79 14.58
N ALA A 47 21.87 -14.42 14.31
CA ALA A 47 22.32 -14.21 12.94
C ALA A 47 22.24 -15.51 12.14
N THR A 48 21.73 -15.42 10.91
CA THR A 48 21.55 -16.57 10.03
C THR A 48 22.80 -16.79 9.18
N ILE A 49 23.34 -18.00 9.24
CA ILE A 49 24.50 -18.47 8.47
C ILE A 49 24.04 -19.60 7.55
N ARG A 50 24.15 -19.45 6.24
CA ARG A 50 23.79 -20.48 5.27
C ARG A 50 24.81 -20.61 4.16
N LEU A 51 24.86 -21.78 3.55
CA LEU A 51 25.66 -21.99 2.35
C LEU A 51 25.05 -21.19 1.18
N GLN A 52 25.90 -20.62 0.34
CA GLN A 52 25.46 -20.03 -0.91
C GLN A 52 24.87 -21.14 -1.79
N ASP A 53 23.70 -20.89 -2.38
CA ASP A 53 22.95 -21.81 -3.26
C ASP A 53 22.47 -23.11 -2.59
N ALA A 54 22.31 -23.14 -1.26
CA ALA A 54 21.75 -24.26 -0.52
C ALA A 54 20.79 -23.78 0.59
N THR A 55 19.88 -24.66 0.98
CA THR A 55 18.96 -24.44 2.10
C THR A 55 19.57 -24.76 3.47
N THR A 56 20.76 -25.36 3.48
CA THR A 56 21.47 -25.76 4.71
C THR A 56 22.04 -24.52 5.40
N GLY A 57 21.71 -24.33 6.66
CA GLY A 57 22.18 -23.20 7.46
C GLY A 57 22.09 -23.46 8.96
N THR A 58 22.59 -22.51 9.74
CA THR A 58 22.52 -22.46 11.21
C THR A 58 22.30 -21.03 11.66
N ILE A 59 22.05 -20.84 12.94
CA ILE A 59 21.93 -19.53 13.57
C ILE A 59 22.97 -19.41 14.69
N THR A 60 23.34 -18.16 15.05
CA THR A 60 24.25 -17.91 16.20
C THR A 60 23.52 -18.08 17.53
N ASP A 61 24.24 -18.54 18.52
CA ASP A 61 23.81 -18.64 19.92
C ASP A 61 23.89 -17.30 20.66
N ILE A 62 23.69 -17.33 21.99
CA ILE A 62 23.69 -16.14 22.88
C ILE A 62 25.07 -15.43 22.94
N ASP A 63 26.15 -16.14 22.65
CA ASP A 63 27.51 -15.61 22.61
C ASP A 63 28.00 -15.31 21.21
N GLY A 64 27.05 -15.35 20.20
CA GLY A 64 27.35 -15.11 18.80
C GLY A 64 28.08 -16.25 18.10
N HIS A 65 28.23 -17.42 18.75
CA HIS A 65 28.92 -18.56 18.14
C HIS A 65 28.03 -19.36 17.20
N PHE A 66 28.64 -19.95 16.17
CA PHE A 66 27.97 -20.84 15.26
C PHE A 66 28.84 -22.03 14.86
N SER A 67 28.22 -23.08 14.37
CA SER A 67 28.86 -24.25 13.80
C SER A 67 28.08 -24.72 12.57
N LEU A 68 28.78 -24.83 11.44
CA LEU A 68 28.21 -25.24 10.16
C LEU A 68 29.14 -26.17 9.41
N ASN A 69 28.62 -27.26 8.84
CA ASN A 69 29.36 -28.13 7.95
C ASN A 69 29.38 -27.52 6.54
N VAL A 70 30.55 -27.12 6.07
CA VAL A 70 30.75 -26.46 4.78
C VAL A 70 31.53 -27.35 3.84
N PRO A 71 31.03 -27.70 2.66
CA PRO A 71 31.79 -28.35 1.62
C PRO A 71 32.95 -27.48 1.15
N ASP A 72 34.09 -28.08 0.89
CA ASP A 72 35.29 -27.34 0.48
C ASP A 72 35.03 -26.48 -0.78
N GLY A 73 35.48 -25.22 -0.75
CA GLY A 73 35.26 -24.25 -1.82
C GLY A 73 33.91 -23.58 -1.88
N LYS A 74 32.97 -23.89 -0.97
CA LYS A 74 31.66 -23.22 -0.92
C LYS A 74 31.71 -21.96 -0.05
N LYS A 75 31.02 -20.90 -0.50
CA LYS A 75 30.86 -19.64 0.23
C LYS A 75 29.76 -19.75 1.26
N VAL A 76 29.93 -19.04 2.35
CA VAL A 76 28.95 -18.90 3.42
C VAL A 76 28.37 -17.50 3.38
N VAL A 77 27.05 -17.41 3.46
CA VAL A 77 26.28 -16.17 3.48
C VAL A 77 25.83 -15.93 4.91
N ILE A 78 26.19 -14.80 5.46
CA ILE A 78 25.83 -14.36 6.80
C ILE A 78 24.89 -13.17 6.66
N SER A 79 23.75 -13.22 7.37
CA SER A 79 22.76 -12.14 7.36
C SER A 79 22.09 -12.00 8.71
N TYR A 80 21.84 -10.76 9.10
CA TYR A 80 21.08 -10.40 10.29
C TYR A 80 20.28 -9.13 10.01
N ILE A 81 19.14 -8.97 10.65
CA ILE A 81 18.28 -7.79 10.48
C ILE A 81 19.01 -6.54 10.98
N GLY A 82 19.11 -5.51 10.15
CA GLY A 82 19.83 -4.27 10.48
C GLY A 82 21.32 -4.30 10.19
N TYR A 83 21.86 -5.37 9.55
CA TYR A 83 23.27 -5.50 9.19
C TYR A 83 23.48 -5.86 7.73
N LEU A 84 24.57 -5.38 7.15
CA LEU A 84 24.95 -5.68 5.77
C LEU A 84 25.24 -7.18 5.61
N LYS A 85 24.59 -7.78 4.62
CA LYS A 85 24.82 -9.18 4.25
C LYS A 85 26.26 -9.39 3.78
N GLN A 86 26.97 -10.33 4.39
CA GLN A 86 28.33 -10.70 4.00
C GLN A 86 28.39 -12.08 3.37
N VAL A 87 29.24 -12.23 2.34
CA VAL A 87 29.50 -13.50 1.66
C VAL A 87 30.98 -13.80 1.80
N ILE A 88 31.32 -14.86 2.53
CA ILE A 88 32.70 -15.19 2.92
C ILE A 88 33.04 -16.60 2.44
N LEU A 89 34.23 -16.77 1.90
CA LEU A 89 34.82 -18.08 1.66
C LEU A 89 35.64 -18.48 2.89
N PRO A 90 35.24 -19.49 3.68
CA PRO A 90 35.98 -19.89 4.87
C PRO A 90 37.37 -20.46 4.48
N LYS A 91 38.43 -19.81 4.94
CA LYS A 91 39.82 -20.29 4.69
C LYS A 91 40.40 -21.16 5.82
N GLY A 92 39.64 -21.36 6.92
CA GLY A 92 40.05 -22.15 8.08
C GLY A 92 38.85 -22.74 8.82
N ASP A 93 39.08 -23.44 9.92
CA ASP A 93 38.04 -24.10 10.72
C ASP A 93 37.39 -23.11 11.71
N THR A 94 38.03 -21.96 11.96
CA THR A 94 37.51 -20.91 12.81
C THR A 94 37.34 -19.60 12.04
N LEU A 95 36.19 -18.98 12.14
CA LEU A 95 35.83 -17.76 11.42
C LEU A 95 35.33 -16.70 12.44
N LYS A 96 36.01 -15.55 12.50
CA LYS A 96 35.52 -14.38 13.23
C LYS A 96 35.00 -13.37 12.21
N VAL A 97 33.72 -13.01 12.33
CA VAL A 97 33.06 -12.10 11.39
C VAL A 97 32.55 -10.89 12.15
N ILE A 98 32.90 -9.71 11.65
CA ILE A 98 32.37 -8.45 12.13
C ILE A 98 31.31 -8.01 11.13
N LEU A 99 30.05 -7.98 11.53
CA LEU A 99 28.98 -7.43 10.71
C LEU A 99 28.93 -5.91 10.89
N GLN A 100 28.86 -5.23 9.77
CA GLN A 100 28.64 -3.79 9.73
C GLN A 100 27.14 -3.52 9.81
N GLU A 101 26.76 -2.59 10.65
CA GLU A 101 25.37 -2.13 10.66
C GLU A 101 24.99 -1.64 9.27
N ASP A 102 23.84 -2.10 8.80
CA ASP A 102 23.24 -1.53 7.60
C ASP A 102 22.69 -0.13 7.95
N ASN A 103 23.63 0.81 8.03
CA ASN A 103 23.31 2.23 8.14
C ASN A 103 22.73 2.80 6.83
N GLN A 104 22.52 1.97 5.82
CA GLN A 104 21.51 2.20 4.81
C GLN A 104 20.11 1.87 5.42
N LYS A 105 19.71 2.59 6.49
CA LYS A 105 18.40 3.19 6.43
C LYS A 105 18.37 3.77 5.04
N LEU A 106 17.55 3.21 4.16
CA LEU A 106 17.21 3.81 2.89
C LEU A 106 17.07 5.28 3.22
N ASP A 107 18.09 6.09 2.85
CA ASP A 107 17.96 7.54 2.95
C ASP A 107 16.72 7.79 2.11
N GLU A 108 15.58 7.89 2.78
CA GLU A 108 14.28 8.05 2.16
C GLU A 108 14.40 9.32 1.32
N VAL A 109 14.50 9.10 0.02
CA VAL A 109 14.70 10.18 -0.94
C VAL A 109 13.33 10.76 -1.19
N VAL A 110 13.07 11.88 -0.56
CA VAL A 110 11.82 12.61 -0.72
C VAL A 110 11.96 13.54 -1.92
N VAL A 111 10.99 13.51 -2.78
CA VAL A 111 10.89 14.46 -3.88
C VAL A 111 10.40 15.80 -3.33
N VAL A 112 11.21 16.81 -3.49
CA VAL A 112 10.89 18.17 -3.06
C VAL A 112 11.10 19.10 -4.25
N GLY A 113 10.03 19.65 -4.75
CA GLY A 113 10.10 20.55 -5.88
C GLY A 113 10.57 19.87 -7.17
N TYR A 114 11.51 20.50 -7.86
CA TYR A 114 12.09 19.99 -9.11
C TYR A 114 13.28 19.04 -8.89
N GLY A 115 13.43 18.46 -7.69
CA GLY A 115 14.53 17.55 -7.37
C GLY A 115 14.22 16.57 -6.27
N SER A 116 15.10 15.60 -6.08
CA SER A 116 15.04 14.64 -4.96
C SER A 116 16.06 15.04 -3.90
N MET A 117 15.65 15.13 -2.65
CA MET A 117 16.51 15.42 -1.51
C MET A 117 16.35 14.33 -0.45
N LYS A 118 17.43 14.07 0.31
CA LYS A 118 17.32 13.18 1.45
C LYS A 118 16.41 13.82 2.50
N GLN A 119 15.49 13.05 3.07
CA GLN A 119 14.51 13.53 4.05
C GLN A 119 15.14 14.33 5.19
N LYS A 120 16.31 13.91 5.66
CA LYS A 120 17.08 14.60 6.69
C LYS A 120 17.55 16.02 6.34
N ASN A 121 17.59 16.36 5.07
CA ASN A 121 18.03 17.67 4.57
C ASN A 121 16.84 18.64 4.32
N ILE A 122 15.61 18.18 4.56
CA ILE A 122 14.42 18.98 4.34
C ILE A 122 14.06 19.70 5.62
N THR A 123 14.14 21.04 5.59
CA THR A 123 13.79 21.90 6.74
C THR A 123 12.30 22.19 6.84
N GLY A 124 11.50 21.79 5.86
CA GLY A 124 10.04 21.97 5.81
C GLY A 124 9.26 20.82 6.44
N SER A 125 7.97 21.06 6.74
CA SER A 125 7.04 20.01 7.19
C SER A 125 6.60 19.15 6.00
N VAL A 126 7.30 18.04 5.79
CA VAL A 126 7.06 17.08 4.71
C VAL A 126 6.68 15.73 5.29
N SER A 127 5.69 15.08 4.72
CA SER A 127 5.32 13.70 5.04
C SER A 127 5.32 12.88 3.76
N THR A 128 5.96 11.73 3.77
CA THR A 128 6.01 10.81 2.62
C THR A 128 5.34 9.51 3.02
N ILE A 129 4.62 8.92 2.08
CA ILE A 129 4.00 7.59 2.17
C ILE A 129 4.61 6.76 1.04
N SER A 130 5.03 5.54 1.36
CA SER A 130 5.60 4.61 0.40
C SER A 130 4.53 3.77 -0.31
N ALA A 131 4.92 3.12 -1.41
CA ALA A 131 4.05 2.20 -2.14
C ALA A 131 3.56 1.04 -1.27
N GLU A 132 4.45 0.50 -0.42
CA GLU A 132 4.14 -0.64 0.44
C GLU A 132 3.02 -0.33 1.42
N GLU A 133 2.94 0.90 1.94
CA GLU A 133 1.89 1.33 2.85
C GLU A 133 0.53 1.50 2.15
N LEU A 134 0.54 1.75 0.84
CA LEU A 134 -0.67 1.97 0.04
C LEU A 134 -1.23 0.67 -0.57
N GLU A 135 -0.36 -0.29 -0.92
CA GLU A 135 -0.75 -1.50 -1.64
C GLU A 135 -1.69 -2.41 -0.84
N ASP A 136 -1.55 -2.44 0.50
CA ASP A 136 -2.33 -3.32 1.36
C ASP A 136 -3.73 -2.78 1.70
N LEU A 137 -4.05 -1.55 1.30
CA LEU A 137 -5.34 -0.94 1.62
C LEU A 137 -6.43 -1.37 0.64
N PRO A 138 -7.58 -1.85 1.15
CA PRO A 138 -8.73 -2.23 0.32
C PRO A 138 -9.60 -1.01 -0.03
N VAL A 139 -9.01 0.01 -0.62
CA VAL A 139 -9.67 1.28 -0.96
C VAL A 139 -9.89 1.43 -2.45
N SER A 140 -10.92 2.17 -2.83
CA SER A 140 -11.33 2.38 -4.22
C SER A 140 -10.56 3.48 -4.93
N ASN A 141 -10.03 4.44 -4.18
CA ASN A 141 -9.32 5.59 -4.72
C ASN A 141 -8.19 6.05 -3.79
N LEU A 142 -7.26 6.81 -4.36
CA LEU A 142 -6.06 7.25 -3.66
C LEU A 142 -6.37 8.24 -2.51
N SER A 143 -7.43 9.04 -2.61
CA SER A 143 -7.85 9.95 -1.54
C SER A 143 -8.26 9.19 -0.28
N GLU A 144 -9.00 8.09 -0.43
CA GLU A 144 -9.38 7.24 0.70
C GLU A 144 -8.17 6.59 1.34
N ALA A 145 -7.19 6.16 0.53
CA ALA A 145 -5.94 5.59 1.03
C ALA A 145 -5.18 6.55 1.96
N LEU A 146 -5.22 7.84 1.68
CA LEU A 146 -4.52 8.84 2.47
C LEU A 146 -5.20 9.19 3.81
N GLN A 147 -6.44 8.76 4.02
CA GLN A 147 -7.19 9.09 5.23
C GLN A 147 -6.50 8.52 6.48
N GLY A 148 -6.10 9.41 7.39
CA GLY A 148 -5.45 9.05 8.64
C GLY A 148 -3.96 8.67 8.54
N MET A 149 -3.39 8.55 7.33
CA MET A 149 -1.98 8.19 7.15
C MET A 149 -1.03 9.39 7.31
N VAL A 150 -1.50 10.58 6.98
CA VAL A 150 -0.68 11.79 7.00
C VAL A 150 -1.16 12.78 8.06
N ASN A 151 -0.27 13.13 8.98
CA ASN A 151 -0.58 14.17 9.97
C ASN A 151 -0.86 15.51 9.30
N GLY A 152 -2.03 16.10 9.60
CA GLY A 152 -2.43 17.39 9.05
C GLY A 152 -3.02 17.34 7.64
N LEU A 153 -3.22 16.16 7.08
CA LEU A 153 -4.07 15.93 5.91
C LEU A 153 -5.47 15.54 6.40
N ASN A 154 -6.47 16.26 5.97
CA ASN A 154 -7.86 15.96 6.25
C ASN A 154 -8.55 15.54 4.94
N VAL A 155 -9.04 14.33 4.91
CA VAL A 155 -9.83 13.81 3.79
C VAL A 155 -11.27 13.79 4.21
N GLN A 156 -12.08 14.62 3.57
CA GLN A 156 -13.51 14.66 3.77
C GLN A 156 -14.17 13.82 2.68
N LEU A 157 -14.69 12.68 3.06
CA LEU A 157 -15.45 11.84 2.17
C LEU A 157 -16.81 12.49 1.89
N GLY A 158 -17.04 12.94 0.67
CA GLY A 158 -18.29 13.58 0.27
C GLY A 158 -19.47 12.61 0.26
N SER A 159 -19.19 11.35 -0.07
CA SER A 159 -20.16 10.25 -0.02
C SER A 159 -19.42 8.93 0.08
N SER A 160 -19.88 8.05 0.96
CA SER A 160 -19.39 6.67 1.03
C SER A 160 -20.10 5.72 0.04
N ARG A 161 -20.90 6.28 -0.86
CA ARG A 161 -21.62 5.46 -1.85
C ARG A 161 -20.65 4.99 -2.93
N PRO A 162 -20.71 3.73 -3.34
CA PRO A 162 -19.96 3.22 -4.47
C PRO A 162 -20.10 4.11 -5.72
N GLY A 163 -19.00 4.37 -6.41
CA GLY A 163 -18.98 5.17 -7.64
C GLY A 163 -19.01 6.69 -7.45
N THR A 164 -19.01 7.21 -6.21
CA THR A 164 -18.91 8.64 -5.98
C THR A 164 -17.47 9.04 -5.64
N ASN A 165 -16.91 9.96 -6.45
CA ASN A 165 -15.54 10.48 -6.25
C ASN A 165 -15.55 11.90 -5.63
N ALA A 166 -16.57 12.23 -4.85
CA ALA A 166 -16.75 13.55 -4.24
C ALA A 166 -15.87 13.73 -2.97
N ASN A 167 -14.66 13.16 -2.96
CA ASN A 167 -13.75 13.30 -1.84
C ASN A 167 -13.00 14.62 -1.93
N GLU A 168 -13.01 15.37 -0.85
CA GLU A 168 -12.27 16.62 -0.72
C GLU A 168 -11.08 16.42 0.20
N VAL A 169 -9.92 16.89 -0.23
CA VAL A 169 -8.67 16.79 0.54
C VAL A 169 -8.19 18.18 0.92
N TYR A 170 -7.91 18.36 2.20
CA TYR A 170 -7.40 19.63 2.74
C TYR A 170 -6.11 19.37 3.52
N ILE A 171 -5.13 20.24 3.35
CA ILE A 171 -3.94 20.26 4.18
C ILE A 171 -4.14 21.23 5.33
N ARG A 172 -4.15 20.71 6.58
CA ARG A 172 -4.44 21.37 7.87
C ARG A 172 -5.91 21.73 8.04
N GLN A 173 -6.36 22.85 7.57
CA GLN A 173 -7.76 23.28 7.59
C GLN A 173 -8.05 24.08 6.33
N ASN A 174 -9.32 24.14 5.98
CA ASN A 174 -9.77 25.03 4.91
C ASN A 174 -9.39 26.47 5.28
N ARG A 175 -8.34 27.01 4.64
CA ARG A 175 -7.84 28.37 4.89
C ARG A 175 -8.51 29.42 4.02
N THR A 176 -9.24 28.99 3.01
CA THR A 176 -9.92 29.88 2.10
C THR A 176 -11.22 30.33 2.75
N PHE A 177 -11.37 31.64 2.92
CA PHE A 177 -12.59 32.22 3.46
C PHE A 177 -13.72 32.08 2.42
N THR A 178 -14.54 31.05 2.59
CA THR A 178 -15.63 30.72 1.64
C THR A 178 -16.94 31.45 1.92
N GLY A 179 -16.95 32.36 2.90
CA GLY A 179 -18.20 32.95 3.42
C GLY A 179 -18.89 34.00 2.53
N ILE A 180 -18.32 34.44 1.42
CA ILE A 180 -18.87 35.59 0.64
C ILE A 180 -18.95 35.32 -0.87
N SER A 181 -18.36 34.26 -1.41
CA SER A 181 -18.39 33.99 -2.84
C SER A 181 -19.22 32.76 -3.18
N LYS A 182 -20.19 32.90 -4.09
CA LYS A 182 -20.92 31.78 -4.68
C LYS A 182 -19.99 30.83 -5.45
N ASP A 183 -18.79 31.28 -5.79
CA ASP A 183 -17.72 30.53 -6.45
C ASP A 183 -16.65 30.08 -5.45
N GLY A 184 -17.06 29.63 -4.26
CA GLY A 184 -16.26 29.25 -3.10
C GLY A 184 -14.78 29.05 -3.41
N GLY A 185 -13.90 29.80 -2.76
CA GLY A 185 -12.48 29.72 -2.99
C GLY A 185 -11.99 28.27 -2.93
N ASN A 186 -11.25 27.82 -3.93
CA ASN A 186 -10.75 26.45 -4.01
C ASN A 186 -9.73 26.21 -2.90
N SER A 187 -10.05 25.35 -1.94
CA SER A 187 -9.17 24.96 -0.84
C SER A 187 -8.39 23.70 -1.14
N THR A 188 -8.53 23.15 -2.35
CA THR A 188 -7.84 21.97 -2.83
C THR A 188 -6.33 22.23 -2.85
N PRO A 189 -5.50 21.35 -2.29
CA PRO A 189 -4.06 21.43 -2.44
C PRO A 189 -3.64 21.28 -3.91
N LEU A 190 -2.46 21.78 -4.25
CA LEU A 190 -1.91 21.60 -5.58
C LEU A 190 -1.50 20.14 -5.79
N ILE A 191 -2.03 19.48 -6.80
CA ILE A 191 -1.70 18.11 -7.15
C ILE A 191 -0.66 18.10 -8.26
N ILE A 192 0.42 17.34 -8.07
CA ILE A 192 1.51 17.20 -9.03
C ILE A 192 1.78 15.69 -9.20
N ILE A 193 1.57 15.19 -10.41
CA ILE A 193 1.78 13.78 -10.76
C ILE A 193 2.94 13.71 -11.76
N ASP A 194 4.00 13.03 -11.41
CA ASP A 194 5.23 12.91 -12.23
C ASP A 194 5.71 14.26 -12.79
N ASP A 195 5.81 15.25 -11.90
CA ASP A 195 6.23 16.63 -12.19
C ASP A 195 5.24 17.45 -13.04
N VAL A 196 4.05 16.91 -13.34
CA VAL A 196 2.98 17.60 -14.07
C VAL A 196 1.92 18.11 -13.12
N ILE A 197 1.68 19.42 -13.12
CA ILE A 197 0.65 20.06 -12.30
C ILE A 197 -0.74 19.71 -12.86
N GLN A 198 -1.63 19.24 -11.99
CA GLN A 198 -3.00 18.87 -12.34
C GLN A 198 -3.95 20.05 -12.13
N LEU A 199 -4.49 20.55 -13.23
CA LEU A 199 -5.44 21.66 -13.23
C LEU A 199 -6.76 21.22 -13.87
N GLY A 200 -7.86 21.68 -13.32
CA GLY A 200 -9.18 21.54 -13.93
C GLY A 200 -9.35 22.50 -15.10
N THR A 201 -10.49 22.39 -15.76
CA THR A 201 -10.85 23.22 -16.93
C THR A 201 -10.94 24.72 -16.60
N ASN A 202 -11.13 25.05 -15.32
CA ASN A 202 -11.16 26.42 -14.80
C ASN A 202 -9.75 26.96 -14.43
N GLY A 203 -8.67 26.20 -14.67
CA GLY A 203 -7.30 26.54 -14.30
C GLY A 203 -6.98 26.47 -12.81
N GLN A 204 -7.90 25.96 -11.99
CA GLN A 204 -7.68 25.74 -10.56
C GLN A 204 -7.15 24.32 -10.29
N PRO A 205 -6.46 24.06 -9.14
CA PRO A 205 -6.06 22.72 -8.76
C PRO A 205 -7.22 21.74 -8.80
N SER A 206 -7.00 20.56 -9.39
CA SER A 206 -8.02 19.50 -9.54
C SER A 206 -7.55 18.18 -8.90
N MET A 207 -8.48 17.51 -8.25
CA MET A 207 -8.28 16.17 -7.66
C MET A 207 -8.65 15.03 -8.63
N GLU A 208 -9.20 15.35 -9.80
CA GLU A 208 -9.77 14.36 -10.71
C GLU A 208 -8.77 13.28 -11.10
N GLN A 209 -7.63 13.68 -11.65
CA GLN A 209 -6.55 12.74 -12.04
C GLN A 209 -5.99 11.97 -10.84
N PHE A 210 -5.89 12.61 -9.69
CA PHE A 210 -5.43 11.99 -8.45
C PHE A 210 -6.37 10.87 -7.99
N ASN A 211 -7.68 11.10 -8.06
CA ASN A 211 -8.69 10.10 -7.66
C ASN A 211 -8.82 8.96 -8.67
N MET A 212 -8.34 9.15 -9.92
CA MET A 212 -8.32 8.11 -10.95
C MET A 212 -7.10 7.19 -10.86
N LEU A 213 -6.06 7.60 -10.13
CA LEU A 213 -4.86 6.77 -9.96
C LEU A 213 -5.15 5.55 -9.07
N ASP A 214 -4.71 4.39 -9.54
CA ASP A 214 -4.71 3.17 -8.73
C ASP A 214 -3.56 3.24 -7.70
N PRO A 215 -3.81 2.97 -6.41
CA PRO A 215 -2.75 2.93 -5.40
C PRO A 215 -1.57 2.01 -5.76
N SER A 216 -1.82 0.94 -6.51
CA SER A 216 -0.78 0.01 -6.95
C SER A 216 0.19 0.56 -8.00
N GLU A 217 -0.19 1.65 -8.70
CA GLU A 217 0.66 2.34 -9.69
C GLU A 217 1.56 3.40 -9.04
N VAL A 218 1.30 3.73 -7.79
CA VAL A 218 2.03 4.77 -7.07
C VAL A 218 3.32 4.21 -6.46
N GLU A 219 4.43 4.91 -6.62
CA GLU A 219 5.72 4.63 -5.96
C GLU A 219 5.82 5.35 -4.61
N SER A 220 5.40 6.63 -4.58
CA SER A 220 5.39 7.41 -3.33
C SER A 220 4.48 8.62 -3.45
N ILE A 221 3.94 9.05 -2.31
CA ILE A 221 3.19 10.29 -2.17
C ILE A 221 3.89 11.17 -1.14
N THR A 222 4.19 12.40 -1.53
CA THR A 222 4.81 13.39 -0.67
C THR A 222 3.86 14.56 -0.46
N VAL A 223 3.52 14.84 0.79
CA VAL A 223 2.65 15.96 1.17
C VAL A 223 3.52 17.11 1.67
N LEU A 224 3.51 18.20 0.94
CA LEU A 224 4.21 19.45 1.27
C LEU A 224 3.25 20.41 1.96
N ARG A 225 3.62 20.78 3.16
CA ARG A 225 2.88 21.73 4.00
C ARG A 225 3.69 23.01 4.16
N ASP A 226 3.02 24.13 4.27
CA ASP A 226 3.66 25.43 4.56
C ASP A 226 4.71 25.87 3.52
N ALA A 227 5.83 26.38 4.02
CA ALA A 227 6.91 26.94 3.21
C ALA A 227 7.50 25.94 2.21
N SER A 228 7.42 24.63 2.46
CA SER A 228 7.92 23.61 1.53
C SER A 228 7.12 23.56 0.21
N ALA A 229 5.86 23.98 0.23
CA ALA A 229 5.03 24.09 -0.98
C ALA A 229 5.26 25.39 -1.76
N ALA A 230 5.90 26.41 -1.18
CA ALA A 230 6.08 27.73 -1.79
C ALA A 230 6.89 27.70 -3.09
N ILE A 231 7.71 26.66 -3.30
CA ILE A 231 8.46 26.47 -4.56
C ILE A 231 7.55 26.36 -5.79
N TYR A 232 6.28 25.95 -5.60
CA TYR A 232 5.27 25.85 -6.65
C TYR A 232 4.45 27.13 -6.82
N GLY A 233 4.83 28.22 -6.11
CA GLY A 233 4.22 29.53 -6.20
C GLY A 233 2.88 29.66 -5.50
N SER A 234 2.10 30.69 -5.86
CA SER A 234 0.81 31.03 -5.20
C SER A 234 -0.25 29.94 -5.32
N ARG A 235 -0.19 29.10 -6.35
CA ARG A 235 -1.14 27.98 -6.53
C ARG A 235 -1.03 26.93 -5.43
N ALA A 236 0.12 26.84 -4.78
CA ALA A 236 0.35 25.90 -3.67
C ALA A 236 0.11 26.57 -2.27
N ALA A 237 -0.63 27.66 -2.23
CA ALA A 237 -0.96 28.34 -0.96
C ALA A 237 -1.71 27.42 0.05
N ASN A 238 -2.45 26.44 -0.45
CA ASN A 238 -3.14 25.41 0.36
C ASN A 238 -2.28 24.16 0.56
N GLY A 239 -0.98 24.22 0.25
CA GLY A 239 -0.08 23.05 0.23
C GLY A 239 -0.04 22.35 -1.11
N ALA A 240 0.81 21.30 -1.22
CA ALA A 240 0.93 20.51 -2.43
C ALA A 240 1.06 19.02 -2.09
N ILE A 241 0.51 18.18 -2.96
CA ILE A 241 0.64 16.72 -2.92
C ILE A 241 1.38 16.30 -4.19
N LEU A 242 2.55 15.70 -4.00
CA LEU A 242 3.37 15.18 -5.07
C LEU A 242 3.19 13.68 -5.13
N VAL A 243 2.84 13.18 -6.29
CA VAL A 243 2.70 11.75 -6.57
C VAL A 243 3.78 11.34 -7.56
N LYS A 244 4.52 10.31 -7.22
CA LYS A 244 5.39 9.61 -8.15
C LYS A 244 4.77 8.27 -8.50
N THR A 245 4.68 8.00 -9.78
CA THR A 245 4.23 6.70 -10.27
C THR A 245 5.41 5.75 -10.43
N LYS A 246 5.14 4.44 -10.35
CA LYS A 246 6.13 3.39 -10.53
C LYS A 246 6.76 3.47 -11.92
N ARG A 247 8.08 3.36 -11.97
CA ARG A 247 8.86 3.37 -13.21
C ARG A 247 9.56 2.05 -13.44
N GLY A 248 9.94 1.80 -14.68
CA GLY A 248 10.72 0.63 -15.03
C GLY A 248 12.07 0.61 -14.31
N LYS A 249 12.46 -0.55 -13.81
CA LYS A 249 13.75 -0.79 -13.15
C LYS A 249 14.63 -1.64 -14.04
N LYS A 250 15.96 -1.42 -13.98
CA LYS A 250 16.92 -2.30 -14.67
C LYS A 250 16.85 -3.71 -14.06
N GLY A 251 16.84 -4.71 -14.89
CA GLY A 251 16.83 -6.11 -14.45
C GLY A 251 16.01 -7.01 -15.36
N VAL A 252 15.96 -8.29 -14.98
CA VAL A 252 15.05 -9.25 -15.63
C VAL A 252 13.60 -8.82 -15.46
N PRO A 253 12.75 -9.06 -16.46
CA PRO A 253 11.33 -8.76 -16.34
C PRO A 253 10.70 -9.42 -15.11
N VAL A 254 10.03 -8.61 -14.30
CA VAL A 254 9.25 -9.06 -13.15
C VAL A 254 7.80 -8.80 -13.45
N ILE A 255 7.00 -9.86 -13.35
CA ILE A 255 5.55 -9.79 -13.49
C ILE A 255 4.96 -9.94 -12.09
N SER A 256 4.13 -8.98 -11.68
CA SER A 256 3.39 -9.02 -10.43
C SER A 256 1.90 -8.96 -10.69
N TYR A 257 1.15 -9.78 -9.96
CA TYR A 257 -0.30 -9.78 -9.97
C TYR A 257 -0.81 -9.57 -8.55
N SER A 258 -1.78 -8.66 -8.40
CA SER A 258 -2.49 -8.40 -7.16
C SER A 258 -3.99 -8.54 -7.39
N GLY A 259 -4.66 -9.29 -6.51
CA GLY A 259 -6.12 -9.40 -6.50
C GLY A 259 -6.68 -8.97 -5.14
N LYS A 260 -7.58 -8.00 -5.14
CA LYS A 260 -8.24 -7.48 -3.93
C LYS A 260 -9.75 -7.73 -4.04
N PHE A 261 -10.34 -8.19 -2.95
CA PHE A 261 -11.78 -8.41 -2.84
C PHE A 261 -12.29 -7.72 -1.59
N ALA A 262 -13.37 -6.96 -1.72
CA ALA A 262 -13.98 -6.25 -0.61
C ALA A 262 -15.50 -6.31 -0.69
N VAL A 263 -16.14 -6.12 0.46
CA VAL A 263 -17.60 -5.97 0.57
C VAL A 263 -17.87 -4.63 1.25
N ASN A 264 -18.56 -3.76 0.56
CA ASN A 264 -18.93 -2.45 1.04
C ASN A 264 -20.39 -2.48 1.53
N ASP A 265 -20.59 -2.13 2.79
CA ASP A 265 -21.92 -2.03 3.39
C ASP A 265 -21.98 -0.86 4.37
N ALA A 266 -23.16 -0.40 4.69
CA ALA A 266 -23.33 0.60 5.73
C ALA A 266 -23.06 -0.02 7.11
N VAL A 267 -22.23 0.64 7.90
CA VAL A 267 -21.99 0.24 9.31
C VAL A 267 -23.28 0.33 10.12
N SER A 268 -24.11 1.34 9.82
CA SER A 268 -25.46 1.50 10.38
C SER A 268 -26.28 2.41 9.47
N HIS A 269 -27.58 2.17 9.46
CA HIS A 269 -28.54 3.09 8.84
C HIS A 269 -29.08 4.06 9.88
N SER A 270 -29.34 5.31 9.44
CA SER A 270 -30.02 6.28 10.29
C SER A 270 -31.36 5.73 10.74
N LYS A 271 -31.59 5.76 12.05
CA LYS A 271 -32.90 5.41 12.59
C LYS A 271 -33.89 6.51 12.22
N VAL A 272 -34.89 6.14 11.45
CA VAL A 272 -36.00 7.03 11.09
C VAL A 272 -37.20 6.77 11.98
N LEU A 273 -37.98 7.78 12.22
CA LEU A 273 -39.28 7.63 12.91
C LEU A 273 -40.20 6.83 11.98
N LYS A 274 -40.94 5.91 12.55
CA LYS A 274 -41.86 5.03 11.83
C LYS A 274 -43.30 5.32 12.24
N GLY A 275 -44.21 5.09 11.31
CA GLY A 275 -45.66 5.16 11.56
C GLY A 275 -46.13 6.41 12.23
N SER A 276 -46.96 6.29 13.22
CA SER A 276 -47.59 7.41 13.98
C SER A 276 -46.55 8.27 14.71
N ALA A 277 -45.37 7.74 15.07
CA ALA A 277 -44.31 8.53 15.68
C ALA A 277 -43.79 9.64 14.75
N TYR A 278 -43.65 9.35 13.44
CA TYR A 278 -43.33 10.35 12.43
C TYR A 278 -44.43 11.39 12.29
N GLY A 279 -45.68 10.94 12.20
CA GLY A 279 -46.82 11.85 12.06
C GLY A 279 -46.96 12.79 13.26
N ARG A 280 -46.79 12.30 14.50
CA ARG A 280 -46.82 13.14 15.72
C ARG A 280 -45.65 14.13 15.75
N PHE A 281 -44.44 13.70 15.35
CA PHE A 281 -43.30 14.60 15.23
C PHE A 281 -43.55 15.70 14.20
N TYR A 282 -44.11 15.35 13.03
CA TYR A 282 -44.48 16.31 12.00
C TYR A 282 -45.52 17.30 12.48
N ASN A 283 -46.60 16.83 13.15
CA ASN A 283 -47.61 17.67 13.71
C ASN A 283 -47.00 18.66 14.75
N ALA A 284 -46.14 18.17 15.64
CA ALA A 284 -45.46 19.02 16.61
C ALA A 284 -44.57 20.09 15.95
N LEU A 285 -43.85 19.72 14.88
CA LEU A 285 -43.00 20.61 14.10
C LEU A 285 -43.86 21.69 13.41
N ALA A 286 -44.94 21.28 12.74
CA ALA A 286 -45.85 22.19 12.04
C ALA A 286 -46.49 23.19 12.99
N ILE A 287 -47.02 22.73 14.12
CA ILE A 287 -47.59 23.62 15.18
C ILE A 287 -46.52 24.58 15.69
N GLY A 288 -45.33 24.12 15.98
CA GLY A 288 -44.25 24.97 16.47
C GLY A 288 -43.80 26.02 15.43
N SER A 289 -43.69 25.63 14.16
CA SER A 289 -43.34 26.52 13.06
C SER A 289 -44.43 27.56 12.77
N ASN A 290 -45.68 27.12 12.71
CA ASN A 290 -46.82 28.02 12.45
C ASN A 290 -47.00 29.03 13.59
N LYS A 291 -46.85 28.61 14.85
CA LYS A 291 -46.87 29.55 16.00
C LYS A 291 -45.76 30.60 15.90
N ALA A 292 -44.55 30.20 15.45
CA ALA A 292 -43.45 31.15 15.28
C ALA A 292 -43.69 32.11 14.10
N SER A 293 -44.46 31.72 13.09
CA SER A 293 -44.76 32.52 11.88
C SER A 293 -46.05 33.27 11.94
N GLY A 294 -46.89 33.09 13.00
CA GLY A 294 -48.18 33.71 13.13
C GLY A 294 -49.28 33.19 12.19
N TYR A 295 -49.06 32.04 11.59
CA TYR A 295 -50.02 31.34 10.73
C TYR A 295 -50.74 30.24 11.49
N ASP A 296 -52.08 30.28 11.52
CA ASP A 296 -52.94 29.29 12.19
C ASP A 296 -53.48 28.21 11.23
N ASP A 297 -52.82 27.97 10.10
CA ASP A 297 -53.31 26.99 9.13
C ASP A 297 -52.93 25.56 9.59
N LEU A 298 -53.89 24.93 10.30
CA LEU A 298 -53.78 23.60 10.87
C LEU A 298 -54.25 22.49 9.90
N ASP A 299 -54.64 22.84 8.66
CA ASP A 299 -55.18 21.92 7.67
C ASP A 299 -54.16 20.90 7.15
N VAL A 300 -52.87 21.04 7.50
CA VAL A 300 -51.79 20.14 7.15
C VAL A 300 -51.41 19.13 8.23
N LEU A 301 -52.16 19.07 9.34
CA LEU A 301 -51.86 18.15 10.42
C LEU A 301 -52.49 16.78 10.18
N TYR A 302 -51.76 15.72 10.50
CA TYR A 302 -52.30 14.35 10.51
C TYR A 302 -53.34 14.25 11.67
N SER A 303 -54.52 13.76 11.32
CA SER A 303 -55.60 13.44 12.29
C SER A 303 -55.25 12.17 13.08
N ASP A 304 -55.98 11.95 14.18
CA ASP A 304 -55.78 10.72 15.00
C ASP A 304 -56.08 9.44 14.19
N MET A 305 -57.01 9.50 13.22
CA MET A 305 -57.32 8.36 12.34
C MET A 305 -56.17 8.08 11.37
N GLU A 306 -55.60 9.12 10.78
CA GLU A 306 -54.44 8.98 9.89
C GLU A 306 -53.20 8.51 10.66
N LEU A 307 -52.98 8.99 11.87
CA LEU A 307 -51.90 8.56 12.74
C LEU A 307 -52.03 7.05 13.09
N ALA A 308 -53.26 6.58 13.35
CA ALA A 308 -53.50 5.13 13.59
C ALA A 308 -53.28 4.30 12.35
N GLU A 309 -53.63 4.78 11.16
CA GLU A 309 -53.40 4.08 9.87
C GLU A 309 -51.92 4.06 9.53
N MET A 310 -51.13 5.08 9.86
CA MET A 310 -49.70 5.13 9.64
C MET A 310 -48.94 3.98 10.33
N ASP A 311 -49.44 3.48 11.48
CA ASP A 311 -48.80 2.33 12.13
C ASP A 311 -48.99 1.03 11.36
N ASN A 312 -50.07 0.92 10.57
CA ASN A 312 -50.29 -0.21 9.65
C ASN A 312 -49.47 -0.09 8.37
N LEU A 313 -49.11 1.12 7.95
CA LEU A 313 -48.37 1.44 6.73
C LEU A 313 -46.85 1.61 6.96
N ASN A 314 -46.29 0.93 7.94
CA ASN A 314 -44.89 1.08 8.31
C ASN A 314 -43.96 0.43 7.27
N TYR A 315 -43.50 1.20 6.28
CA TYR A 315 -42.57 0.74 5.23
C TYR A 315 -41.13 0.91 5.66
N ASP A 316 -40.32 -0.13 5.47
CA ASP A 316 -38.86 0.01 5.44
C ASP A 316 -38.44 0.40 4.03
N TRP A 317 -38.13 1.66 3.83
CA TRP A 317 -37.75 2.19 2.51
C TRP A 317 -36.42 1.65 2.02
N LEU A 318 -35.50 1.27 2.91
CA LEU A 318 -34.22 0.71 2.51
C LEU A 318 -34.39 -0.72 1.96
N ASP A 319 -35.24 -1.53 2.63
CA ASP A 319 -35.60 -2.84 2.14
C ASP A 319 -36.37 -2.75 0.82
N LYS A 320 -37.32 -1.82 0.71
CA LYS A 320 -38.08 -1.58 -0.52
C LYS A 320 -37.22 -1.04 -1.66
N ALA A 321 -36.17 -0.28 -1.38
CA ALA A 321 -35.22 0.22 -2.37
C ALA A 321 -34.18 -0.83 -2.76
N GLY A 322 -34.24 -2.06 -2.18
CA GLY A 322 -33.31 -3.13 -2.49
C GLY A 322 -31.90 -2.85 -2.00
N TRP A 323 -31.78 -2.42 -0.73
CA TRP A 323 -30.45 -2.26 -0.14
C TRP A 323 -29.74 -3.61 -0.06
N LYS A 324 -28.48 -3.63 -0.50
CA LYS A 324 -27.61 -4.82 -0.47
C LYS A 324 -26.16 -4.43 -0.23
N SER A 325 -25.40 -5.36 0.31
CA SER A 325 -23.95 -5.20 0.39
C SER A 325 -23.35 -5.19 -1.03
N ALA A 326 -22.49 -4.23 -1.33
CA ALA A 326 -21.85 -4.11 -2.62
C ALA A 326 -20.51 -4.89 -2.61
N PHE A 327 -20.39 -5.86 -3.51
CA PHE A 327 -19.13 -6.57 -3.74
C PHE A 327 -18.22 -5.74 -4.64
N GLN A 328 -16.94 -5.74 -4.32
CA GLN A 328 -15.90 -5.04 -5.07
C GLN A 328 -14.75 -6.00 -5.36
N GLN A 329 -14.21 -5.93 -6.56
CA GLN A 329 -13.01 -6.66 -6.94
C GLN A 329 -12.07 -5.78 -7.75
N THR A 330 -10.77 -5.93 -7.48
CA THR A 330 -9.71 -5.24 -8.21
C THR A 330 -8.65 -6.25 -8.58
N HIS A 331 -8.30 -6.31 -9.85
CA HIS A 331 -7.24 -7.17 -10.38
C HIS A 331 -6.21 -6.29 -11.08
N THR A 332 -4.99 -6.30 -10.58
CA THR A 332 -3.91 -5.49 -11.14
C THR A 332 -2.77 -6.40 -11.58
N LEU A 333 -2.35 -6.22 -12.82
CA LEU A 333 -1.20 -6.90 -13.43
C LEU A 333 -0.15 -5.85 -13.79
N ASN A 334 1.05 -5.98 -13.25
CA ASN A 334 2.16 -5.08 -13.52
C ASN A 334 3.34 -5.86 -14.09
N VAL A 335 4.01 -5.26 -15.07
CA VAL A 335 5.23 -5.78 -15.67
C VAL A 335 6.29 -4.69 -15.63
N THR A 336 7.42 -4.95 -14.99
CA THR A 336 8.56 -4.04 -14.93
C THR A 336 9.82 -4.74 -15.34
N GLY A 337 10.71 -4.04 -16.03
CA GLY A 337 11.98 -4.60 -16.46
C GLY A 337 12.80 -3.58 -17.25
N GLY A 338 13.96 -4.02 -17.69
CA GLY A 338 14.77 -3.17 -18.56
C GLY A 338 16.25 -3.54 -18.61
N SER A 339 16.91 -2.92 -19.54
CA SER A 339 18.35 -2.98 -19.75
C SER A 339 19.01 -1.67 -19.25
N GLU A 340 20.33 -1.56 -19.44
CA GLU A 340 21.04 -0.31 -19.17
C GLU A 340 20.62 0.84 -20.10
N ARG A 341 20.03 0.54 -21.26
CA ARG A 341 19.65 1.53 -22.26
C ARG A 341 18.20 1.93 -22.21
N ALA A 342 17.32 1.04 -21.73
CA ALA A 342 15.89 1.29 -21.68
C ALA A 342 15.25 0.50 -20.54
N THR A 343 14.40 1.14 -19.78
CA THR A 343 13.55 0.52 -18.76
C THR A 343 12.09 0.71 -19.15
N TYR A 344 11.24 -0.23 -18.77
CA TYR A 344 9.81 -0.17 -19.05
C TYR A 344 9.00 -0.59 -17.83
N TYR A 345 7.84 0.02 -17.71
CA TYR A 345 6.78 -0.34 -16.79
C TYR A 345 5.48 -0.35 -17.57
N ALA A 346 4.67 -1.37 -17.39
CA ALA A 346 3.34 -1.46 -17.91
C ALA A 346 2.42 -2.04 -16.83
N GLY A 347 1.31 -1.36 -16.57
CA GLY A 347 0.29 -1.76 -15.62
C GLY A 347 -1.06 -1.88 -16.31
N ALA A 348 -1.89 -2.82 -15.86
CA ALA A 348 -3.29 -2.94 -16.25
C ALA A 348 -4.11 -3.29 -15.01
N THR A 349 -5.12 -2.48 -14.73
CA THR A 349 -6.04 -2.68 -13.59
C THR A 349 -7.46 -2.88 -14.11
N TYR A 350 -8.10 -3.96 -13.66
CA TYR A 350 -9.52 -4.19 -13.80
C TYR A 350 -10.19 -3.96 -12.45
N PHE A 351 -11.14 -3.04 -12.42
CA PHE A 351 -11.91 -2.68 -11.24
C PHE A 351 -13.40 -2.88 -11.52
N ASP A 352 -14.08 -3.56 -10.62
CA ASP A 352 -15.52 -3.76 -10.65
C ASP A 352 -16.10 -3.58 -9.24
N GLN A 353 -17.14 -2.78 -9.15
CA GLN A 353 -17.79 -2.46 -7.88
C GLN A 353 -19.32 -2.45 -8.06
N GLY A 354 -19.99 -3.26 -7.28
CA GLY A 354 -21.45 -3.27 -7.23
C GLY A 354 -22.03 -2.02 -6.57
N ALA A 355 -23.33 -1.81 -6.77
CA ALA A 355 -24.07 -0.76 -6.10
C ALA A 355 -24.75 -1.29 -4.81
N ASN A 356 -24.92 -0.42 -3.82
CA ASN A 356 -25.69 -0.76 -2.60
C ASN A 356 -27.21 -0.66 -2.78
N LEU A 357 -27.69 -0.01 -3.84
CA LEU A 357 -29.10 0.16 -4.16
C LEU A 357 -29.41 -0.35 -5.55
N GLY A 358 -30.56 -0.97 -5.69
CA GLY A 358 -31.05 -1.48 -6.95
C GLY A 358 -30.66 -2.95 -7.23
N ASP A 359 -31.18 -3.50 -8.30
CA ASP A 359 -30.93 -4.87 -8.75
C ASP A 359 -29.56 -5.04 -9.42
#